data_c42312d4fddcee66ee636b970baf16f6
#
_entry.id   c42312d4fddcee66ee636b970baf16f6
#
_cell.length_a   1.000
_cell.length_b   1.000
_cell.length_c   1.000
_cell.angle_alpha   90.00
_cell.angle_beta   90.00
_cell.angle_gamma   90.00
#
_symmetry.space_group_name_H-M   'P 1'
#
loop_
_entity.id
_entity.type
_entity.pdbx_description
1 polymer ?
#
loop_
_entity_poly.entity_id
_entity_poly.type
_entity_poly.pdbx_seq_one_letter_code
_entity_poly.pdbx_strand_id
1 'polypeptide(L)'
;MPWLYGSRDDRRYDLRRRQNSWCAWGPHPIVCRMVHIGIGYDIHALAAGRKLILGGVEIPHTKGLDGHSDADVLMHAICDAMLGALGEADIGHFFPNTDPRWRGAPSRVFLHEAARLLAVREGKIVNIDATVIAQAPKLYPHIQAMKLNIAEALQFNVQHIGVKATTNEGLGFIGREEGIAAMAVASVDLPV
;
A
#
# COMPACT_ATOMS: atom_id res chain seq x y z
N MET A 1 -45.64 -18.22 40.08
CA MET A 1 -44.20 -18.02 40.39
C MET A 1 -43.62 -17.03 39.42
N PRO A 2 -43.30 -15.81 39.82
CA PRO A 2 -42.72 -14.81 38.92
C PRO A 2 -41.18 -14.88 38.97
N TRP A 3 -40.57 -14.93 37.81
CA TRP A 3 -39.12 -14.84 37.63
C TRP A 3 -38.64 -13.40 37.81
N LEU A 4 -37.77 -13.18 38.79
CA LEU A 4 -37.11 -11.90 39.08
C LEU A 4 -36.08 -11.60 37.98
N TYR A 5 -36.28 -10.54 37.22
CA TYR A 5 -35.26 -9.92 36.38
C TYR A 5 -34.33 -9.09 37.26
N GLY A 6 -33.11 -9.56 37.40
CA GLY A 6 -32.02 -8.81 38.02
C GLY A 6 -31.63 -7.57 37.18
N SER A 7 -31.44 -6.46 37.88
CA SER A 7 -31.00 -5.17 37.35
C SER A 7 -29.75 -5.27 36.52
N ARG A 8 -29.78 -4.76 35.28
CA ARG A 8 -28.59 -4.55 34.46
C ARG A 8 -27.71 -3.49 35.12
N ASP A 9 -26.56 -3.89 35.58
CA ASP A 9 -25.45 -3.01 35.99
C ASP A 9 -24.91 -2.31 34.72
N ASP A 10 -25.40 -1.08 34.52
CA ASP A 10 -25.05 -0.20 33.39
C ASP A 10 -23.67 0.42 33.64
N ARG A 11 -22.64 -0.41 33.89
CA ARG A 11 -21.25 0.02 33.83
C ARG A 11 -20.86 0.21 32.38
N ARG A 12 -21.15 1.39 31.85
CA ARG A 12 -20.58 1.85 30.60
C ARG A 12 -19.07 1.72 30.68
N TYR A 13 -18.53 0.79 29.94
CA TYR A 13 -17.08 0.64 29.77
C TYR A 13 -16.56 1.96 29.19
N ASP A 14 -15.95 2.79 30.02
CA ASP A 14 -15.23 3.98 29.57
C ASP A 14 -13.91 3.54 28.91
N LEU A 15 -14.01 3.28 27.62
CA LEU A 15 -12.87 2.88 26.78
C LEU A 15 -11.78 3.98 26.72
N ARG A 16 -12.08 5.23 27.10
CA ARG A 16 -11.13 6.34 27.05
C ARG A 16 -10.10 6.30 28.18
N ARG A 17 -10.37 5.62 29.29
CA ARG A 17 -9.44 5.55 30.44
C ARG A 17 -8.37 4.45 30.36
N ARG A 18 -8.49 3.50 29.44
CA ARG A 18 -7.49 2.40 29.33
C ARG A 18 -6.40 2.60 28.28
N GLN A 19 -6.49 3.64 27.45
CA GLN A 19 -5.51 3.83 26.37
C GLN A 19 -4.18 4.44 26.83
N ASN A 20 -4.09 5.04 28.04
CA ASN A 20 -2.93 5.82 28.46
C ASN A 20 -2.12 5.23 29.64
N SER A 21 -2.40 4.00 30.11
CA SER A 21 -1.73 3.49 31.33
C SER A 21 -0.37 2.84 31.09
N TRP A 22 0.03 2.60 29.85
CA TRP A 22 1.29 1.90 29.53
C TRP A 22 2.50 2.82 29.33
N CYS A 23 2.29 4.15 29.24
CA CYS A 23 3.33 5.12 28.87
C CYS A 23 3.70 6.13 29.97
N ALA A 24 3.26 5.95 31.22
CA ALA A 24 3.40 6.92 32.29
C ALA A 24 4.54 6.61 33.28
N TRP A 25 5.77 6.39 32.78
CA TRP A 25 6.94 6.21 33.66
C TRP A 25 8.11 7.08 33.16
N GLY A 26 8.23 8.31 33.67
CA GLY A 26 9.42 9.16 33.46
C GLY A 26 9.14 10.66 33.38
N PRO A 27 10.16 11.53 33.58
CA PRO A 27 10.02 12.98 33.54
C PRO A 27 9.90 13.59 32.12
N HIS A 28 9.94 12.77 31.05
CA HIS A 28 9.69 13.19 29.68
C HIS A 28 8.46 12.46 29.15
N PRO A 29 7.57 13.13 28.37
CA PRO A 29 6.46 12.45 27.73
C PRO A 29 7.02 11.43 26.73
N ILE A 30 6.97 10.14 27.12
CA ILE A 30 7.23 9.05 26.16
C ILE A 30 6.05 9.07 25.21
N VAL A 31 6.27 9.53 23.98
CA VAL A 31 5.29 9.35 22.91
C VAL A 31 5.24 7.85 22.61
N CYS A 32 4.19 7.19 23.09
CA CYS A 32 3.95 5.80 22.70
C CYS A 32 3.73 5.76 21.20
N ARG A 33 4.37 4.79 20.56
CA ARG A 33 4.24 4.55 19.13
C ARG A 33 3.78 3.12 18.90
N MET A 34 3.01 2.90 17.84
CA MET A 34 2.46 1.59 17.50
C MET A 34 2.69 1.32 16.01
N VAL A 35 3.10 0.10 15.70
CA VAL A 35 3.22 -0.33 14.30
C VAL A 35 1.85 -0.73 13.78
N HIS A 36 1.44 -0.07 12.71
CA HIS A 36 0.26 -0.39 11.92
C HIS A 36 0.67 -1.10 10.63
N ILE A 37 -0.16 -2.04 10.19
CA ILE A 37 0.10 -2.82 8.97
C ILE A 37 -1.08 -2.63 8.04
N GLY A 38 -0.79 -2.36 6.76
CA GLY A 38 -1.77 -2.36 5.69
C GLY A 38 -1.38 -3.31 4.57
N ILE A 39 -2.38 -3.80 3.86
CA ILE A 39 -2.25 -4.62 2.68
C ILE A 39 -2.83 -3.88 1.48
N GLY A 40 -2.18 -3.99 0.32
CA GLY A 40 -2.68 -3.51 -0.95
C GLY A 40 -2.62 -4.61 -2.00
N TYR A 41 -3.61 -4.61 -2.88
CA TYR A 41 -3.69 -5.48 -4.05
C TYR A 41 -4.23 -4.68 -5.21
N ASP A 42 -3.56 -4.76 -6.35
CA ASP A 42 -4.03 -4.15 -7.59
C ASP A 42 -3.77 -5.07 -8.78
N ILE A 43 -4.54 -4.89 -9.84
CA ILE A 43 -4.45 -5.66 -11.06
C ILE A 43 -4.86 -4.82 -12.26
N HIS A 44 -4.07 -4.92 -13.33
CA HIS A 44 -4.35 -4.26 -14.60
C HIS A 44 -4.27 -5.24 -15.76
N ALA A 45 -5.15 -5.05 -16.74
CA ALA A 45 -5.12 -5.82 -17.99
C ALA A 45 -3.93 -5.42 -18.86
N LEU A 46 -3.37 -6.38 -19.60
CA LEU A 46 -2.34 -6.13 -20.60
C LEU A 46 -2.97 -5.74 -21.95
N ALA A 47 -2.60 -4.58 -22.46
CA ALA A 47 -3.07 -4.01 -23.72
C ALA A 47 -1.92 -3.72 -24.70
N ALA A 48 -2.16 -3.94 -26.00
CA ALA A 48 -1.21 -3.56 -27.03
C ALA A 48 -1.09 -2.04 -27.18
N GLY A 49 0.09 -1.56 -27.58
CA GLY A 49 0.32 -0.14 -27.84
C GLY A 49 0.54 0.72 -26.57
N ARG A 50 0.55 0.09 -25.40
CA ARG A 50 0.93 0.75 -24.12
C ARG A 50 2.33 0.34 -23.69
N LYS A 51 3.01 1.24 -22.99
CA LYS A 51 4.28 0.94 -22.33
C LYS A 51 4.03 0.11 -21.06
N LEU A 52 4.86 -0.86 -20.78
CA LEU A 52 4.83 -1.58 -19.52
C LEU A 52 5.68 -0.82 -18.51
N ILE A 53 5.02 -0.24 -17.49
CA ILE A 53 5.68 0.48 -16.40
C ILE A 53 5.40 -0.27 -15.09
N LEU A 54 6.46 -0.64 -14.37
CA LEU A 54 6.36 -1.30 -13.07
C LEU A 54 7.42 -0.71 -12.13
N GLY A 55 7.01 -0.25 -10.97
CA GLY A 55 7.88 0.43 -10.01
C GLY A 55 8.58 1.65 -10.63
N GLY A 56 7.89 2.37 -11.53
CA GLY A 56 8.42 3.52 -12.25
C GLY A 56 9.46 3.18 -13.32
N VAL A 57 9.65 1.89 -13.64
CA VAL A 57 10.60 1.42 -14.66
C VAL A 57 9.85 1.01 -15.92
N GLU A 58 10.23 1.59 -17.05
CA GLU A 58 9.73 1.12 -18.36
C GLU A 58 10.42 -0.19 -18.72
N ILE A 59 9.66 -1.25 -18.87
CA ILE A 59 10.14 -2.61 -19.15
C ILE A 59 9.85 -2.95 -20.59
N PRO A 60 10.86 -3.37 -21.38
CA PRO A 60 10.63 -3.80 -22.75
C PRO A 60 9.65 -4.98 -22.85
N HIS A 61 8.49 -4.73 -23.46
CA HIS A 61 7.45 -5.74 -23.69
C HIS A 61 6.53 -5.28 -24.82
N THR A 62 5.84 -6.23 -25.47
CA THR A 62 4.93 -5.96 -26.60
C THR A 62 3.60 -5.35 -26.16
N LYS A 63 3.25 -5.51 -24.89
CA LYS A 63 2.04 -4.98 -24.25
C LYS A 63 2.43 -4.18 -23.00
N GLY A 64 1.59 -3.23 -22.61
CA GLY A 64 1.70 -2.55 -21.32
C GLY A 64 0.38 -2.63 -20.58
N LEU A 65 0.37 -2.15 -19.33
CA LEU A 65 -0.83 -2.18 -18.50
C LEU A 65 -1.82 -1.10 -18.93
N ASP A 66 -3.10 -1.46 -18.94
CA ASP A 66 -4.20 -0.55 -19.24
C ASP A 66 -4.75 0.06 -17.95
N GLY A 67 -4.92 1.37 -17.94
CA GLY A 67 -5.43 2.12 -16.82
C GLY A 67 -5.46 3.62 -17.08
N HIS A 68 -6.01 4.37 -16.15
CA HIS A 68 -6.19 5.82 -16.28
C HIS A 68 -4.87 6.59 -16.16
N SER A 69 -3.99 6.18 -15.23
CA SER A 69 -2.63 6.70 -15.03
C SER A 69 -1.63 5.99 -15.97
N ASP A 70 -0.36 5.90 -15.57
CA ASP A 70 0.63 5.02 -16.20
C ASP A 70 0.36 3.52 -15.91
N ALA A 71 -0.65 3.22 -15.08
CA ALA A 71 -1.08 1.89 -14.68
C ALA A 71 0.01 1.04 -14.00
N ASP A 72 0.91 1.66 -13.24
CA ASP A 72 1.93 0.96 -12.45
C ASP A 72 1.28 0.21 -11.29
N VAL A 73 0.90 -1.02 -11.54
CA VAL A 73 0.21 -1.89 -10.58
C VAL A 73 1.01 -2.10 -9.28
N LEU A 74 2.35 -2.06 -9.34
CA LEU A 74 3.20 -2.22 -8.17
C LEU A 74 3.13 -0.98 -7.26
N MET A 75 3.23 0.22 -7.83
CA MET A 75 3.11 1.45 -7.05
C MET A 75 1.68 1.65 -6.52
N HIS A 76 0.65 1.22 -7.26
CA HIS A 76 -0.74 1.27 -6.77
C HIS A 76 -0.93 0.36 -5.56
N ALA A 77 -0.48 -0.90 -5.62
CA ALA A 77 -0.58 -1.82 -4.49
C ALA A 77 0.19 -1.31 -3.25
N ILE A 78 1.37 -0.70 -3.43
CA ILE A 78 2.12 -0.09 -2.32
C ILE A 78 1.37 1.12 -1.74
N CYS A 79 0.78 1.97 -2.60
CA CYS A 79 -0.03 3.10 -2.17
C CYS A 79 -1.20 2.64 -1.28
N ASP A 80 -1.97 1.65 -1.74
CA ASP A 80 -3.10 1.09 -0.98
C ASP A 80 -2.65 0.44 0.33
N ALA A 81 -1.50 -0.25 0.34
CA ALA A 81 -0.94 -0.79 1.57
C ALA A 81 -0.62 0.31 2.59
N MET A 82 -0.04 1.43 2.15
CA MET A 82 0.26 2.57 3.02
C MET A 82 -1.02 3.26 3.52
N LEU A 83 -1.99 3.50 2.64
CA LEU A 83 -3.29 4.08 3.00
C LEU A 83 -4.03 3.18 3.99
N GLY A 84 -4.05 1.86 3.76
CA GLY A 84 -4.64 0.87 4.66
C GLY A 84 -3.99 0.86 6.05
N ALA A 85 -2.66 0.98 6.13
CA ALA A 85 -1.94 1.10 7.40
C ALA A 85 -2.31 2.38 8.17
N LEU A 86 -2.71 3.44 7.47
CA LEU A 86 -3.23 4.67 8.04
C LEU A 86 -4.72 4.60 8.39
N GLY A 87 -5.44 3.53 8.01
CA GLY A 87 -6.90 3.44 8.15
C GLY A 87 -7.65 4.38 7.19
N GLU A 88 -7.00 4.80 6.11
CA GLU A 88 -7.60 5.62 5.05
C GLU A 88 -8.33 4.76 4.02
N ALA A 89 -9.11 5.42 3.17
CA ALA A 89 -9.71 4.81 1.98
C ALA A 89 -8.64 4.47 0.92
N ASP A 90 -9.03 3.74 -0.12
CA ASP A 90 -8.17 3.31 -1.21
C ASP A 90 -7.72 4.45 -2.14
N ILE A 91 -6.79 4.12 -3.04
CA ILE A 91 -6.25 5.04 -4.06
C ILE A 91 -7.36 5.67 -4.93
N GLY A 92 -8.43 4.92 -5.23
CA GLY A 92 -9.54 5.42 -6.05
C GLY A 92 -10.33 6.54 -5.38
N HIS A 93 -10.37 6.59 -4.06
CA HIS A 93 -10.96 7.70 -3.31
C HIS A 93 -10.15 8.99 -3.44
N PHE A 94 -8.83 8.90 -3.34
CA PHE A 94 -7.92 10.06 -3.43
C PHE A 94 -7.68 10.53 -4.87
N PHE A 95 -7.69 9.58 -5.81
CA PHE A 95 -7.35 9.80 -7.22
C PHE A 95 -8.40 9.16 -8.14
N PRO A 96 -9.64 9.66 -8.12
CA PRO A 96 -10.71 9.06 -8.89
C PRO A 96 -10.38 9.06 -10.40
N ASN A 97 -10.63 7.94 -11.04
CA ASN A 97 -10.39 7.75 -12.47
C ASN A 97 -11.27 8.63 -13.37
N THR A 98 -12.28 9.29 -12.81
CA THR A 98 -13.09 10.29 -13.48
C THR A 98 -12.44 11.67 -13.56
N ASP A 99 -11.39 11.90 -12.77
CA ASP A 99 -10.68 13.18 -12.74
C ASP A 99 -9.60 13.22 -13.83
N PRO A 100 -9.74 14.12 -14.84
CA PRO A 100 -8.80 14.19 -15.95
C PRO A 100 -7.36 14.56 -15.55
N ARG A 101 -7.15 15.13 -14.34
CA ARG A 101 -5.81 15.48 -13.84
C ARG A 101 -4.89 14.26 -13.71
N TRP A 102 -5.47 13.10 -13.50
CA TRP A 102 -4.71 11.86 -13.28
C TRP A 102 -4.49 11.05 -14.54
N ARG A 103 -5.04 11.50 -15.69
CA ARG A 103 -4.87 10.80 -16.97
C ARG A 103 -3.40 10.79 -17.38
N GLY A 104 -2.81 9.60 -17.47
CA GLY A 104 -1.40 9.42 -17.80
C GLY A 104 -0.42 9.91 -16.72
N ALA A 105 -0.91 10.26 -15.54
CA ALA A 105 -0.04 10.65 -14.43
C ALA A 105 0.88 9.50 -14.01
N PRO A 106 2.17 9.78 -13.70
CA PRO A 106 3.06 8.76 -13.18
C PRO A 106 2.62 8.36 -11.76
N SER A 107 2.52 7.06 -11.50
CA SER A 107 1.99 6.53 -10.22
C SER A 107 2.82 6.90 -9.00
N ARG A 108 4.06 7.38 -9.17
CA ARG A 108 4.85 7.95 -8.08
C ARG A 108 4.16 9.12 -7.36
N VAL A 109 3.24 9.86 -8.05
CA VAL A 109 2.51 10.97 -7.39
C VAL A 109 1.54 10.44 -6.33
N PHE A 110 1.03 9.22 -6.49
CA PHE A 110 0.16 8.56 -5.53
C PHE A 110 0.97 8.13 -4.29
N LEU A 111 2.18 7.62 -4.48
CA LEU A 111 3.10 7.31 -3.37
C LEU A 111 3.49 8.58 -2.59
N HIS A 112 3.74 9.70 -3.28
CA HIS A 112 4.02 10.98 -2.61
C HIS A 112 2.86 11.42 -1.72
N GLU A 113 1.62 11.26 -2.16
CA GLU A 113 0.45 11.62 -1.34
C GLU A 113 0.31 10.70 -0.13
N ALA A 114 0.48 9.39 -0.29
CA ALA A 114 0.47 8.44 0.82
C ALA A 114 1.57 8.78 1.86
N ALA A 115 2.78 9.11 1.39
CA ALA A 115 3.87 9.56 2.27
C ALA A 115 3.55 10.89 2.97
N ARG A 116 2.90 11.84 2.27
CA ARG A 116 2.45 13.10 2.85
C ARG A 116 1.41 12.88 3.96
N LEU A 117 0.43 12.02 3.73
CA LEU A 117 -0.60 11.67 4.73
C LEU A 117 0.03 11.02 5.96
N LEU A 118 1.02 10.13 5.77
CA LEU A 118 1.77 9.53 6.85
C LEU A 118 2.53 10.60 7.66
N ALA A 119 3.19 11.53 6.99
CA ALA A 119 3.94 12.61 7.64
C ALA A 119 3.03 13.56 8.45
N VAL A 120 1.83 13.88 7.95
CA VAL A 120 0.82 14.68 8.69
C VAL A 120 0.42 14.01 10.01
N ARG A 121 0.46 12.69 10.07
CA ARG A 121 0.20 11.91 11.29
C ARG A 121 1.47 11.64 12.12
N GLU A 122 2.57 12.35 11.84
CA GLU A 122 3.86 12.14 12.49
C GLU A 122 4.35 10.68 12.41
N GLY A 123 3.88 9.97 11.38
CA GLY A 123 4.20 8.58 11.14
C GLY A 123 5.53 8.40 10.39
N LYS A 124 6.03 7.17 10.43
CA LYS A 124 7.24 6.76 9.69
C LYS A 124 7.00 5.41 9.04
N ILE A 125 7.52 5.21 7.83
CA ILE A 125 7.56 3.88 7.20
C ILE A 125 8.56 3.02 7.99
N VAL A 126 8.18 1.79 8.32
CA VAL A 126 9.06 0.79 8.93
C VAL A 126 9.65 -0.10 7.85
N ASN A 127 8.78 -0.72 7.04
CA ASN A 127 9.20 -1.46 5.84
C ASN A 127 8.06 -1.58 4.84
N ILE A 128 8.42 -1.90 3.59
CA ILE A 128 7.50 -2.27 2.51
C ILE A 128 7.96 -3.61 1.95
N ASP A 129 7.04 -4.52 1.72
CA ASP A 129 7.29 -5.77 0.99
C ASP A 129 6.21 -5.97 -0.07
N ALA A 130 6.62 -6.19 -1.32
CA ALA A 130 5.71 -6.32 -2.44
C ALA A 130 6.09 -7.50 -3.35
N THR A 131 5.09 -8.08 -3.98
CA THR A 131 5.23 -9.16 -4.95
C THR A 131 4.46 -8.83 -6.20
N VAL A 132 5.13 -8.81 -7.35
CA VAL A 132 4.50 -8.71 -8.67
C VAL A 132 4.23 -10.11 -9.18
N ILE A 133 3.00 -10.38 -9.62
CA ILE A 133 2.56 -11.63 -10.21
C ILE A 133 2.38 -11.40 -11.71
N ALA A 134 3.33 -11.92 -12.51
CA ALA A 134 3.36 -11.73 -13.96
C ALA A 134 3.93 -12.96 -14.66
N GLN A 135 3.24 -13.46 -15.67
CA GLN A 135 3.73 -14.60 -16.47
C GLN A 135 4.93 -14.19 -17.32
N ALA A 136 4.88 -12.98 -17.90
CA ALA A 136 5.93 -12.35 -18.69
C ALA A 136 5.84 -10.82 -18.53
N PRO A 137 6.95 -10.09 -18.80
CA PRO A 137 8.31 -10.53 -19.03
C PRO A 137 9.07 -10.93 -17.75
N LYS A 138 10.33 -11.37 -17.86
CA LYS A 138 11.19 -11.59 -16.69
C LYS A 138 11.49 -10.26 -15.99
N LEU A 139 11.06 -10.12 -14.73
CA LEU A 139 11.17 -8.87 -13.97
C LEU A 139 12.46 -8.77 -13.16
N TYR A 140 13.14 -9.88 -12.89
CA TYR A 140 14.34 -9.92 -12.04
C TYR A 140 15.42 -8.88 -12.40
N PRO A 141 15.75 -8.62 -13.68
CA PRO A 141 16.77 -7.62 -14.03
C PRO A 141 16.36 -6.19 -13.65
N HIS A 142 15.07 -5.91 -13.44
CA HIS A 142 14.52 -4.58 -13.20
C HIS A 142 14.22 -4.31 -11.72
N ILE A 143 14.25 -5.33 -10.86
CA ILE A 143 13.85 -5.24 -9.44
C ILE A 143 14.62 -4.16 -8.70
N GLN A 144 15.94 -4.06 -8.90
CA GLN A 144 16.74 -3.07 -8.19
C GLN A 144 16.36 -1.63 -8.59
N ALA A 145 16.11 -1.39 -9.88
CA ALA A 145 15.67 -0.07 -10.37
C ALA A 145 14.28 0.30 -9.82
N MET A 146 13.34 -0.67 -9.79
CA MET A 146 12.01 -0.48 -9.17
C MET A 146 12.15 -0.07 -7.70
N LYS A 147 12.97 -0.77 -6.92
CA LYS A 147 13.21 -0.45 -5.51
C LYS A 147 13.76 0.96 -5.31
N LEU A 148 14.70 1.39 -6.17
CA LEU A 148 15.28 2.73 -6.11
C LEU A 148 14.23 3.81 -6.41
N ASN A 149 13.40 3.64 -7.43
CA ASN A 149 12.33 4.58 -7.78
C ASN A 149 11.27 4.69 -6.66
N ILE A 150 10.89 3.55 -6.05
CA ILE A 150 9.97 3.53 -4.93
C ILE A 150 10.60 4.23 -3.72
N ALA A 151 11.87 3.96 -3.42
CA ALA A 151 12.61 4.59 -2.33
C ALA A 151 12.69 6.12 -2.51
N GLU A 152 12.98 6.58 -3.74
CA GLU A 152 13.01 8.00 -4.10
C GLU A 152 11.61 8.64 -3.90
N ALA A 153 10.56 8.01 -4.44
CA ALA A 153 9.20 8.52 -4.33
C ALA A 153 8.74 8.64 -2.87
N LEU A 154 9.17 7.74 -2.01
CA LEU A 154 8.80 7.72 -0.59
C LEU A 154 9.81 8.45 0.31
N GLN A 155 10.93 8.92 -0.24
CA GLN A 155 12.07 9.45 0.53
C GLN A 155 12.47 8.48 1.67
N PHE A 156 12.55 7.20 1.33
CA PHE A 156 12.73 6.11 2.27
C PHE A 156 13.96 5.24 1.91
N ASN A 157 14.54 4.58 2.92
CA ASN A 157 15.71 3.77 2.70
C ASN A 157 15.38 2.50 1.89
N VAL A 158 16.03 2.34 0.74
CA VAL A 158 15.86 1.21 -0.19
C VAL A 158 16.11 -0.16 0.45
N GLN A 159 16.91 -0.23 1.51
CA GLN A 159 17.18 -1.48 2.24
C GLN A 159 15.95 -2.06 2.95
N HIS A 160 14.96 -1.22 3.24
CA HIS A 160 13.70 -1.63 3.87
C HIS A 160 12.55 -1.81 2.87
N ILE A 161 12.87 -1.88 1.58
CA ILE A 161 11.91 -2.16 0.51
C ILE A 161 12.22 -3.53 -0.10
N GLY A 162 11.30 -4.48 0.07
CA GLY A 162 11.29 -5.76 -0.61
C GLY A 162 10.46 -5.68 -1.89
N VAL A 163 11.00 -6.13 -3.02
CA VAL A 163 10.23 -6.37 -4.25
C VAL A 163 10.62 -7.73 -4.79
N LYS A 164 9.63 -8.58 -5.00
CA LYS A 164 9.75 -9.93 -5.54
C LYS A 164 8.85 -10.07 -6.77
N ALA A 165 9.13 -11.02 -7.60
CA ALA A 165 8.29 -11.38 -8.73
C ALA A 165 8.08 -12.89 -8.77
N THR A 166 6.88 -13.31 -9.16
CA THR A 166 6.52 -14.69 -9.38
C THR A 166 5.65 -14.83 -10.62
N THR A 167 5.62 -16.01 -11.21
CA THR A 167 4.65 -16.35 -12.26
C THR A 167 3.39 -16.93 -11.63
N ASN A 168 2.37 -17.15 -12.45
CA ASN A 168 1.17 -17.90 -12.05
C ASN A 168 1.20 -19.34 -12.61
N GLU A 169 2.39 -19.83 -12.99
CA GLU A 169 2.62 -21.18 -13.52
C GLU A 169 1.67 -21.54 -14.69
N GLY A 170 1.37 -20.55 -15.55
CA GLY A 170 0.44 -20.73 -16.67
C GLY A 170 -1.05 -20.76 -16.27
N LEU A 171 -1.37 -20.62 -14.98
CA LEU A 171 -2.75 -20.74 -14.48
C LEU A 171 -3.50 -19.40 -14.51
N GLY A 172 -4.78 -19.47 -14.82
CA GLY A 172 -5.71 -18.36 -14.78
C GLY A 172 -5.36 -17.25 -15.79
N PHE A 173 -5.95 -16.08 -15.63
CA PHE A 173 -5.79 -14.95 -16.54
C PHE A 173 -4.37 -14.35 -16.52
N ILE A 174 -3.68 -14.36 -15.38
CA ILE A 174 -2.27 -13.93 -15.31
C ILE A 174 -1.39 -14.92 -16.08
N GLY A 175 -1.60 -16.23 -15.89
CA GLY A 175 -0.86 -17.27 -16.60
C GLY A 175 -1.09 -17.27 -18.12
N ARG A 176 -2.22 -16.73 -18.60
CA ARG A 176 -2.50 -16.51 -20.03
C ARG A 176 -2.04 -15.14 -20.54
N GLU A 177 -1.28 -14.36 -19.74
CA GLU A 177 -0.79 -13.02 -20.10
C GLU A 177 -1.91 -12.03 -20.45
N GLU A 178 -3.03 -12.10 -19.72
CA GLU A 178 -4.15 -11.18 -19.88
C GLU A 178 -4.00 -9.96 -18.95
N GLY A 179 -3.18 -10.05 -17.90
CA GLY A 179 -2.93 -9.00 -16.93
C GLY A 179 -1.72 -9.26 -16.03
N ILE A 180 -1.36 -8.26 -15.24
CA ILE A 180 -0.35 -8.34 -14.18
C ILE A 180 -1.00 -7.87 -12.89
N ALA A 181 -0.74 -8.57 -11.79
CA ALA A 181 -1.17 -8.18 -10.46
C ALA A 181 0.03 -7.85 -9.56
N ALA A 182 -0.22 -7.07 -8.52
CA ALA A 182 0.74 -6.86 -7.45
C ALA A 182 0.04 -6.93 -6.08
N MET A 183 0.76 -7.45 -5.11
CA MET A 183 0.39 -7.41 -3.69
C MET A 183 1.48 -6.68 -2.92
N ALA A 184 1.09 -5.87 -1.95
CA ALA A 184 2.03 -5.19 -1.08
C ALA A 184 1.56 -5.23 0.37
N VAL A 185 2.53 -5.20 1.27
CA VAL A 185 2.35 -4.94 2.70
C VAL A 185 3.21 -3.75 3.05
N ALA A 186 2.64 -2.78 3.74
CA ALA A 186 3.37 -1.67 4.35
C ALA A 186 3.20 -1.73 5.86
N SER A 187 4.29 -1.55 6.60
CA SER A 187 4.24 -1.31 8.03
C SER A 187 4.69 0.12 8.31
N VAL A 188 3.90 0.82 9.13
CA VAL A 188 4.15 2.20 9.53
C VAL A 188 4.10 2.31 11.05
N ASP A 189 4.90 3.20 11.59
CA ASP A 189 4.96 3.50 13.01
C ASP A 189 4.24 4.85 13.25
N LEU A 190 3.18 4.84 14.06
CA LEU A 190 2.35 6.01 14.37
C LEU A 190 2.40 6.33 15.87
N PRO A 191 2.35 7.62 16.26
CA PRO A 191 2.11 8.01 17.64
C PRO A 191 0.70 7.59 18.06
N VAL A 192 0.56 7.19 19.34
CA VAL A 192 -0.71 6.77 19.96
C VAL A 192 -1.26 7.86 20.86
#